data_d93ca64f4ef66f07921c7159d9d9217a
#
_entry.id   d93ca64f4ef66f07921c7159d9d9217a
#
_cell.length_a   1.000
_cell.length_b   1.000
_cell.length_c   1.000
_cell.angle_alpha   90.00
_cell.angle_beta   90.00
_cell.angle_gamma   90.00
#
_symmetry.space_group_name_H-M   'P 1'
#
loop_
_entity.id
_entity.type
_entity.pdbx_description
1 polymer ?
#
loop_
_entity_poly.entity_id
_entity_poly.type
_entity_poly.pdbx_seq_one_letter_code
_entity_poly.pdbx_strand_id
1 'polypeptide(L)'
;MKKQYLIYADESHRKGKYFSNFYGGALVNYTELEKISNKLNSKKEELGLFQEVKWTKVTEQYLDKYLELIDYFFEFIKSNKIKIRIMFRQNAQVPQNLTREHEEKNIFFYIINLLNTLLV
;
A
#
# COMPACT_ATOMS: atom_id res chain seq x y z
N MET A 1 -13.80 14.90 20.76
CA MET A 1 -13.35 13.53 20.42
C MET A 1 -12.04 13.59 19.63
N LYS A 2 -11.04 12.88 20.10
CA LYS A 2 -9.79 12.78 19.37
C LYS A 2 -9.99 11.84 18.17
N LYS A 3 -9.65 12.31 16.97
CA LYS A 3 -9.62 11.46 15.78
C LYS A 3 -8.39 10.53 15.86
N GLN A 4 -8.62 9.25 15.66
CA GLN A 4 -7.55 8.26 15.60
C GLN A 4 -7.50 7.65 14.21
N TYR A 5 -6.28 7.53 13.69
CA TYR A 5 -6.02 6.93 12.39
C TYR A 5 -5.09 5.74 12.55
N LEU A 6 -5.30 4.74 11.72
CA LEU A 6 -4.37 3.63 11.56
C LEU A 6 -3.64 3.77 10.24
N ILE A 7 -2.34 3.54 10.27
CA ILE A 7 -1.51 3.55 9.08
C ILE A 7 -0.91 2.16 8.93
N TYR A 8 -1.23 1.53 7.80
CA TYR A 8 -0.58 0.29 7.38
C TYR A 8 0.51 0.64 6.39
N ALA A 9 1.72 0.23 6.66
CA ALA A 9 2.85 0.52 5.79
C ALA A 9 3.59 -0.75 5.44
N ASP A 10 4.06 -0.82 4.20
CA ASP A 10 4.86 -1.92 3.71
C ASP A 10 5.96 -1.39 2.80
N GLU A 11 7.02 -2.17 2.64
CA GLU A 11 8.17 -1.79 1.85
C GLU A 11 8.66 -2.93 0.97
N SER A 12 9.27 -2.59 -0.15
CA SER A 12 9.95 -3.54 -1.02
C SER A 12 11.29 -2.96 -1.45
N HIS A 13 12.37 -3.70 -1.17
CA HIS A 13 13.72 -3.31 -1.57
C HIS A 13 14.15 -3.89 -2.91
N ARG A 14 13.20 -4.45 -3.69
CA ARG A 14 13.53 -5.00 -5.00
C ARG A 14 14.08 -3.93 -5.91
N LYS A 15 15.18 -4.25 -6.58
CA LYS A 15 15.78 -3.40 -7.60
C LYS A 15 15.16 -3.73 -8.95
N GLY A 16 14.38 -2.79 -9.49
CA GLY A 16 13.94 -2.83 -10.87
C GLY A 16 14.97 -2.17 -11.78
N LYS A 17 14.70 -2.19 -13.07
CA LYS A 17 15.59 -1.55 -14.07
C LYS A 17 15.67 -0.03 -13.88
N TYR A 18 14.53 0.61 -13.64
CA TYR A 18 14.41 2.07 -13.54
C TYR A 18 14.05 2.55 -12.13
N PHE A 19 13.34 1.74 -11.37
CA PHE A 19 12.83 2.09 -10.05
C PHE A 19 13.19 1.01 -9.05
N SER A 20 13.45 1.43 -7.82
CA SER A 20 13.75 0.54 -6.71
C SER A 20 13.23 1.14 -5.40
N ASN A 21 13.19 0.30 -4.36
CA ASN A 21 12.81 0.71 -3.01
C ASN A 21 11.43 1.37 -2.97
N PHE A 22 10.39 0.54 -3.02
CA PHE A 22 9.01 0.98 -2.94
C PHE A 22 8.55 1.02 -1.49
N TYR A 23 7.86 2.10 -1.13
CA TYR A 23 7.24 2.28 0.17
C TYR A 23 5.78 2.62 -0.05
N GLY A 24 4.89 1.82 0.50
CA GLY A 24 3.46 2.04 0.39
C GLY A 24 2.81 2.22 1.76
N GLY A 25 1.80 3.04 1.83
CA GLY A 25 1.04 3.22 3.05
C GLY A 25 -0.44 3.47 2.80
N ALA A 26 -1.27 2.93 3.69
CA ALA A 26 -2.70 3.13 3.71
C ALA A 26 -3.10 3.75 5.04
N LEU A 27 -3.85 4.85 4.98
CA LEU A 27 -4.40 5.52 6.15
C LEU A 27 -5.88 5.26 6.24
N VAL A 28 -6.35 4.80 7.40
CA VAL A 28 -7.75 4.51 7.67
C VAL A 28 -8.15 5.15 8.99
N ASN A 29 -9.35 5.76 9.06
CA ASN A 29 -9.89 6.24 10.31
C ASN A 29 -10.21 5.02 11.21
N TYR A 30 -9.77 5.07 12.46
CA TYR A 30 -9.97 3.97 13.41
C TYR A 30 -11.42 3.57 13.57
N THR A 31 -12.34 4.54 13.59
CA THR A 31 -13.77 4.30 13.75
C THR A 31 -14.39 3.55 12.55
N GLU A 32 -13.80 3.66 11.38
CA GLU A 32 -14.28 3.01 10.15
C GLU A 32 -13.57 1.68 9.87
N LEU A 33 -12.48 1.38 10.57
CA LEU A 33 -11.63 0.24 10.27
C LEU A 33 -12.37 -1.09 10.31
N GLU A 34 -13.12 -1.34 11.38
CA GLU A 34 -13.84 -2.60 11.55
C GLU A 34 -14.86 -2.81 10.44
N LYS A 35 -15.61 -1.78 10.12
CA LYS A 35 -16.63 -1.80 9.07
C LYS A 35 -16.00 -2.06 7.68
N ILE A 36 -14.90 -1.38 7.38
CA ILE A 36 -14.18 -1.56 6.11
C ILE A 36 -13.59 -2.97 6.03
N SER A 37 -12.95 -3.44 7.09
CA SER A 37 -12.36 -4.77 7.14
C SER A 37 -13.41 -5.86 6.94
N ASN A 38 -14.56 -5.73 7.60
CA ASN A 38 -15.66 -6.68 7.45
C ASN A 38 -16.20 -6.70 6.01
N LYS A 39 -16.35 -5.54 5.39
CA LYS A 39 -16.83 -5.45 4.01
C LYS A 39 -15.84 -6.06 3.02
N LEU A 40 -14.55 -5.78 3.19
CA LEU A 40 -13.51 -6.35 2.32
C LEU A 40 -13.40 -7.87 2.49
N ASN A 41 -13.46 -8.37 3.71
CA ASN A 41 -13.42 -9.79 3.97
C ASN A 41 -14.66 -10.50 3.42
N SER A 42 -15.84 -9.92 3.57
CA SER A 42 -17.08 -10.45 2.99
C SER A 42 -17.01 -10.50 1.47
N LYS A 43 -16.42 -9.48 0.84
CA LYS A 43 -16.23 -9.46 -0.61
C LYS A 43 -15.27 -10.55 -1.06
N LYS A 44 -14.19 -10.76 -0.34
CA LYS A 44 -13.24 -11.84 -0.61
C LYS A 44 -13.92 -13.21 -0.53
N GLU A 45 -14.72 -13.44 0.51
CA GLU A 45 -15.48 -14.68 0.66
C GLU A 45 -16.47 -14.89 -0.48
N GLU A 46 -17.22 -13.85 -0.83
CA GLU A 46 -18.15 -13.88 -1.96
C GLU A 46 -17.46 -14.28 -3.26
N LEU A 47 -16.25 -13.80 -3.48
CA LEU A 47 -15.44 -14.09 -4.66
C LEU A 47 -14.67 -15.42 -4.56
N GLY A 48 -14.69 -16.08 -3.40
CA GLY A 48 -13.92 -17.30 -3.17
C GLY A 48 -12.41 -17.08 -3.03
N LEU A 49 -12.00 -15.86 -2.67
CA LEU A 49 -10.60 -15.50 -2.48
C LEU A 49 -10.24 -15.57 -0.99
N PHE A 50 -9.91 -16.77 -0.50
CA PHE A 50 -9.67 -17.01 0.92
C PHE A 50 -8.23 -16.77 1.36
N GLN A 51 -7.31 -16.56 0.43
CA GLN A 51 -5.90 -16.36 0.71
C GLN A 51 -5.52 -14.88 0.66
N GLU A 52 -4.32 -14.57 1.13
CA GLU A 52 -3.75 -13.23 1.00
C GLU A 52 -3.69 -12.81 -0.47
N VAL A 53 -4.08 -11.57 -0.74
CA VAL A 53 -4.04 -11.00 -2.09
C VAL A 53 -2.59 -10.68 -2.46
N LYS A 54 -2.07 -11.38 -3.45
CA LYS A 54 -0.71 -11.16 -3.97
C LYS A 54 -0.73 -11.17 -5.49
N TRP A 55 0.08 -10.32 -6.09
CA TRP A 55 0.23 -10.29 -7.54
C TRP A 55 0.61 -11.66 -8.12
N THR A 56 1.49 -12.39 -7.43
CA THR A 56 1.94 -13.72 -7.86
C THR A 56 0.84 -14.78 -7.88
N LYS A 57 -0.29 -14.53 -7.21
CA LYS A 57 -1.44 -15.45 -7.16
C LYS A 57 -2.52 -15.09 -8.18
N VAL A 58 -2.38 -13.99 -8.89
CA VAL A 58 -3.31 -13.59 -9.94
C VAL A 58 -3.06 -14.48 -11.16
N THR A 59 -4.04 -15.30 -11.51
CA THR A 59 -4.00 -16.16 -12.68
C THR A 59 -5.06 -15.70 -13.66
N GLU A 60 -4.94 -16.11 -14.92
CA GLU A 60 -5.94 -15.80 -15.96
C GLU A 60 -7.34 -16.29 -15.57
N GLN A 61 -7.41 -17.46 -14.94
CA GLN A 61 -8.66 -18.05 -14.48
C GLN A 61 -9.38 -17.21 -13.42
N TYR A 62 -8.63 -16.56 -12.52
CA TYR A 62 -9.16 -15.78 -11.41
C TYR A 62 -9.07 -14.26 -11.63
N LEU A 63 -8.61 -13.83 -12.79
CA LEU A 63 -8.37 -12.40 -13.08
C LEU A 63 -9.61 -11.54 -12.82
N ASP A 64 -10.77 -11.97 -13.29
CA ASP A 64 -12.02 -11.20 -13.13
C ASP A 64 -12.40 -11.02 -11.66
N LYS A 65 -12.14 -12.03 -10.84
CA LYS A 65 -12.40 -11.96 -9.39
C LYS A 65 -11.49 -10.95 -8.70
N TYR A 66 -10.20 -10.96 -9.06
CA TYR A 66 -9.25 -9.98 -8.52
C TYR A 66 -9.56 -8.56 -8.99
N LEU A 67 -9.98 -8.38 -10.23
CA LEU A 67 -10.40 -7.07 -10.74
C LEU A 67 -11.63 -6.56 -9.98
N GLU A 68 -12.61 -7.41 -9.71
CA GLU A 68 -13.79 -7.03 -8.94
C GLU A 68 -13.44 -6.64 -7.50
N LEU A 69 -12.53 -7.36 -6.86
CA LEU A 69 -12.05 -7.03 -5.52
C LEU A 69 -11.31 -5.67 -5.49
N ILE A 70 -10.46 -5.44 -6.47
CA ILE A 70 -9.71 -4.18 -6.59
C ILE A 70 -10.66 -3.01 -6.84
N ASP A 71 -11.62 -3.15 -7.73
CA ASP A 71 -12.64 -2.12 -7.97
C ASP A 71 -13.41 -1.79 -6.70
N TYR A 72 -13.77 -2.80 -5.93
CA TYR A 72 -14.43 -2.62 -4.64
C TYR A 72 -13.55 -1.87 -3.62
N PHE A 73 -12.28 -2.22 -3.57
CA PHE A 73 -11.30 -1.53 -2.74
C PHE A 73 -11.14 -0.06 -3.13
N PHE A 74 -11.06 0.24 -4.43
CA PHE A 74 -10.97 1.62 -4.91
C PHE A 74 -12.19 2.47 -4.59
N GLU A 75 -13.37 1.88 -4.39
CA GLU A 75 -14.54 2.62 -3.94
C GLU A 75 -14.32 3.25 -2.56
N PHE A 76 -13.60 2.58 -1.67
CA PHE A 76 -13.23 3.15 -0.37
C PHE A 76 -12.25 4.33 -0.52
N ILE A 77 -11.36 4.26 -1.50
CA ILE A 77 -10.44 5.36 -1.80
C ILE A 77 -11.20 6.55 -2.37
N LYS A 78 -12.09 6.33 -3.31
CA LYS A 78 -12.93 7.38 -3.92
C LYS A 78 -13.81 8.09 -2.90
N SER A 79 -14.29 7.37 -1.91
CA SER A 79 -15.12 7.92 -0.83
C SER A 79 -14.34 8.51 0.34
N ASN A 80 -13.01 8.62 0.22
CA ASN A 80 -12.10 9.14 1.24
C ASN A 80 -12.07 8.34 2.55
N LYS A 81 -12.48 7.10 2.52
CA LYS A 81 -12.41 6.22 3.69
C LYS A 81 -11.03 5.59 3.86
N ILE A 82 -10.32 5.42 2.76
CA ILE A 82 -8.93 4.96 2.72
C ILE A 82 -8.12 5.93 1.89
N LYS A 83 -6.96 6.36 2.40
CA LYS A 83 -5.97 7.11 1.62
C LYS A 83 -4.77 6.21 1.37
N ILE A 84 -4.28 6.22 0.15
CA ILE A 84 -3.09 5.45 -0.24
C ILE A 84 -2.03 6.38 -0.79
N ARG A 85 -0.78 6.11 -0.41
CA ARG A 85 0.40 6.75 -0.99
C ARG A 85 1.45 5.70 -1.25
N ILE A 86 2.10 5.81 -2.39
CA ILE A 86 3.20 4.95 -2.79
C ILE A 86 4.36 5.85 -3.18
N MET A 87 5.53 5.58 -2.62
CA MET A 87 6.77 6.27 -2.94
C MET A 87 7.78 5.27 -3.47
N PHE A 88 8.62 5.70 -4.37
CA PHE A 88 9.67 4.87 -4.94
C PHE A 88 10.90 5.72 -5.29
N ARG A 89 12.05 5.05 -5.39
CA ARG A 89 13.30 5.67 -5.77
C ARG A 89 13.55 5.46 -7.27
N GLN A 90 13.89 6.54 -7.98
CA GLN A 90 14.33 6.45 -9.37
C GLN A 90 15.83 6.12 -9.39
N ASN A 91 16.20 5.05 -10.06
CA ASN A 91 17.59 4.58 -10.10
C ASN A 91 18.55 5.60 -10.75
N ALA A 92 18.07 6.38 -11.71
CA ALA A 92 18.85 7.42 -12.36
C ALA A 92 19.30 8.55 -11.43
N GLN A 93 18.60 8.75 -10.31
CA GLN A 93 18.88 9.81 -9.34
C GLN A 93 19.64 9.32 -8.11
N VAL A 94 20.02 8.04 -8.09
CA VAL A 94 20.73 7.46 -6.95
C VAL A 94 22.23 7.77 -7.10
N PRO A 95 22.87 8.39 -6.10
CA PRO A 95 24.31 8.58 -6.10
C PRO A 95 25.03 7.24 -6.13
N GLN A 96 26.14 7.19 -6.86
CA GLN A 96 27.01 6.01 -6.85
C GLN A 96 27.75 5.90 -5.50
N ASN A 97 28.05 4.67 -5.09
CA ASN A 97 28.80 4.38 -3.86
C ASN A 97 28.07 4.77 -2.56
N LEU A 98 26.75 4.53 -2.51
CA LEU A 98 26.01 4.67 -1.26
C LEU A 98 26.48 3.63 -0.23
N THR A 99 26.81 4.09 0.97
CA THR A 99 27.07 3.20 2.10
C THR A 99 25.76 2.67 2.67
N ARG A 100 25.84 1.54 3.41
CA ARG A 100 24.68 0.99 4.10
C ARG A 100 24.01 2.02 5.02
N GLU A 101 24.80 2.82 5.70
CA GLU A 101 24.31 3.89 6.57
C GLU A 101 23.50 4.94 5.80
N HIS A 102 23.97 5.35 4.62
CA HIS A 102 23.23 6.27 3.75
C HIS A 102 21.91 5.68 3.27
N GLU A 103 21.87 4.40 2.94
CA GLU A 103 20.64 3.74 2.53
C GLU A 103 19.63 3.66 3.70
N GLU A 104 20.07 3.36 4.91
CA GLU A 104 19.22 3.35 6.10
C GLU A 104 18.62 4.74 6.39
N LYS A 105 19.39 5.79 6.26
CA LYS A 105 18.91 7.17 6.40
C LYS A 105 17.87 7.52 5.33
N ASN A 106 18.09 7.09 4.09
CA ASN A 106 17.15 7.32 3.00
C ASN A 106 15.81 6.64 3.26
N ILE A 107 15.81 5.40 3.77
CA ILE A 107 14.60 4.69 4.18
C ILE A 107 13.81 5.51 5.18
N PHE A 108 14.48 6.04 6.19
CA PHE A 108 13.86 6.86 7.22
C PHE A 108 13.19 8.11 6.63
N PHE A 109 13.87 8.82 5.73
CA PHE A 109 13.31 9.99 5.05
C PHE A 109 12.09 9.64 4.20
N TYR A 110 12.12 8.52 3.47
CA TYR A 110 10.97 8.08 2.68
C TYR A 110 9.76 7.80 3.55
N ILE A 111 9.96 7.14 4.69
CA ILE A 111 8.87 6.84 5.64
C ILE A 111 8.27 8.13 6.19
N ILE A 112 9.10 9.10 6.61
CA ILE A 112 8.61 10.39 7.10
C ILE A 112 7.81 11.13 6.04
N ASN A 113 8.30 11.18 4.81
CA ASN A 113 7.61 11.84 3.72
C ASN A 113 6.29 11.14 3.39
N LEU A 114 6.27 9.82 3.42
CA LEU A 114 5.04 9.04 3.23
C LEU A 114 4.00 9.41 4.30
N LEU A 115 4.39 9.44 5.56
CA LEU A 115 3.51 9.81 6.67
C LEU A 115 2.98 11.22 6.51
N ASN A 116 3.83 12.18 6.14
CA ASN A 116 3.43 13.56 5.91
C ASN A 116 2.40 13.69 4.80
N THR A 117 2.54 12.95 3.71
CA THR A 117 1.58 12.98 2.59
C THR A 117 0.26 12.30 2.95
N LEU A 118 0.28 11.27 3.79
CA LEU A 118 -0.95 10.59 4.24
C LEU A 118 -1.75 11.43 5.22
N LEU A 119 -1.09 12.23 6.05
CA LEU A 119 -1.73 13.02 7.11
C LEU A 119 -2.24 14.39 6.65
N VAL A 120 -1.98 14.78 5.42
CA VAL A 120 -2.44 16.06 4.86
C VAL A 120 -3.86 16.00 4.34
#